data_4ef96fe65c97b56eeb34448acacea263
#
_entry.id   4ef96fe65c97b56eeb34448acacea263
#
_cell.length_a   1.000
_cell.length_b   1.000
_cell.length_c   1.000
_cell.angle_alpha   90.00
_cell.angle_beta   90.00
_cell.angle_gamma   90.00
#
_symmetry.space_group_name_H-M   'P 1'
#
loop_
_entity.id
_entity.type
_entity.pdbx_description
1 polymer ?
#
loop_
_entity_poly.entity_id
_entity_poly.type
_entity_poly.pdbx_seq_one_letter_code
_entity_poly.pdbx_strand_id
1 'polypeptide(L)'
;MTNHLQDPLPTYPKPVLTKEEQEVDEKMVSLQAESIVNTVAFPMVLKAAFELGVIDTIAAAGNDTWLSPCEIACSLPTKPTNPEAPVLLDRMLSLLVSHSILKCRMIETGENGRTGKIERVYAAEPVCKYFLRDSDGTGSLVPLFMLLHTQVFFKTWYVLR
;
A
#
# COMPACT_ATOMS: atom_id res chain seq x y z
N MET A 1 21.10 34.83 -53.76
CA MET A 1 21.05 34.03 -52.51
C MET A 1 20.12 34.74 -51.55
N THR A 2 18.85 34.37 -51.55
CA THR A 2 17.78 35.00 -50.74
C THR A 2 17.67 34.25 -49.41
N ASN A 3 18.07 34.91 -48.31
CA ASN A 3 17.85 34.43 -46.95
C ASN A 3 16.36 34.47 -46.63
N HIS A 4 15.71 33.32 -46.55
CA HIS A 4 14.40 33.20 -45.94
C HIS A 4 14.60 33.26 -44.40
N LEU A 5 14.31 34.41 -43.83
CA LEU A 5 14.06 34.58 -42.40
C LEU A 5 12.76 33.82 -42.11
N GLN A 6 12.90 32.73 -41.28
CA GLN A 6 11.73 32.06 -40.70
C GLN A 6 11.05 33.02 -39.73
N ASP A 7 9.78 33.34 -40.02
CA ASP A 7 8.93 34.08 -39.09
C ASP A 7 8.83 33.29 -37.75
N PRO A 8 8.92 33.99 -36.61
CA PRO A 8 8.75 33.32 -35.30
C PRO A 8 7.33 32.76 -35.17
N LEU A 9 7.23 31.50 -34.72
CA LEU A 9 5.97 30.83 -34.45
C LEU A 9 5.08 31.68 -33.53
N PRO A 10 3.76 31.79 -33.82
CA PRO A 10 2.84 32.57 -33.00
C PRO A 10 2.84 32.03 -31.56
N THR A 11 3.21 32.88 -30.63
CA THR A 11 3.16 32.61 -29.21
C THR A 11 1.70 32.76 -28.76
N TYR A 12 1.00 31.66 -28.56
CA TYR A 12 -0.34 31.69 -27.96
C TYR A 12 -0.21 32.10 -26.47
N PRO A 13 -1.00 33.08 -26.01
CA PRO A 13 -1.02 33.44 -24.60
C PRO A 13 -1.46 32.21 -23.78
N LYS A 14 -0.70 31.86 -22.72
CA LYS A 14 -1.10 30.82 -21.78
C LYS A 14 -2.45 31.22 -21.16
N PRO A 15 -3.42 30.28 -21.04
CA PRO A 15 -4.68 30.58 -20.38
C PRO A 15 -4.39 31.04 -18.94
N VAL A 16 -4.99 32.15 -18.55
CA VAL A 16 -4.92 32.66 -17.18
C VAL A 16 -5.94 31.85 -16.36
N LEU A 17 -5.44 31.02 -15.47
CA LEU A 17 -6.27 30.21 -14.57
C LEU A 17 -7.08 31.13 -13.64
N THR A 18 -8.31 30.74 -13.35
CA THR A 18 -9.13 31.39 -12.31
C THR A 18 -8.54 31.12 -10.91
N LYS A 19 -8.93 31.91 -9.92
CA LYS A 19 -8.45 31.69 -8.54
C LYS A 19 -8.78 30.29 -8.01
N GLU A 20 -9.97 29.77 -8.33
CA GLU A 20 -10.41 28.42 -7.93
C GLU A 20 -9.57 27.33 -8.60
N GLU A 21 -9.24 27.50 -9.89
CA GLU A 21 -8.34 26.58 -10.60
C GLU A 21 -6.93 26.60 -10.03
N GLN A 22 -6.42 27.77 -9.62
CA GLN A 22 -5.12 27.90 -8.97
C GLN A 22 -5.08 27.22 -7.59
N GLU A 23 -6.13 27.38 -6.76
CA GLU A 23 -6.23 26.71 -5.46
C GLU A 23 -6.31 25.18 -5.58
N VAL A 24 -7.02 24.67 -6.59
CA VAL A 24 -7.09 23.23 -6.86
C VAL A 24 -5.72 22.71 -7.32
N ASP A 25 -5.01 23.44 -8.17
CA ASP A 25 -3.70 23.06 -8.67
C ASP A 25 -2.66 23.04 -7.53
N GLU A 26 -2.64 24.06 -6.67
CA GLU A 26 -1.78 24.11 -5.49
C GLU A 26 -2.04 22.94 -4.54
N LYS A 27 -3.30 22.59 -4.31
CA LYS A 27 -3.68 21.44 -3.48
C LYS A 27 -3.20 20.12 -4.10
N MET A 28 -3.32 19.96 -5.40
CA MET A 28 -2.84 18.78 -6.11
C MET A 28 -1.32 18.65 -6.01
N VAL A 29 -0.59 19.76 -6.17
CA VAL A 29 0.88 19.79 -6.04
C VAL A 29 1.30 19.44 -4.59
N SER A 30 0.59 19.96 -3.59
CA SER A 30 0.84 19.62 -2.18
C SER A 30 0.64 18.14 -1.91
N LEU A 31 -0.47 17.56 -2.37
CA LEU A 31 -0.74 16.11 -2.24
C LEU A 31 0.31 15.27 -2.95
N GLN A 32 0.79 15.71 -4.10
CA GLN A 32 1.87 15.02 -4.81
C GLN A 32 3.18 15.06 -4.00
N ALA A 33 3.53 16.19 -3.41
CA ALA A 33 4.71 16.31 -2.55
C ALA A 33 4.60 15.39 -1.32
N GLU A 34 3.45 15.37 -0.64
CA GLU A 34 3.19 14.46 0.47
C GLU A 34 3.29 13.00 0.06
N SER A 35 2.76 12.63 -1.11
CA SER A 35 2.87 11.28 -1.66
C SER A 35 4.32 10.87 -1.87
N ILE A 36 5.17 11.77 -2.40
CA ILE A 36 6.60 11.52 -2.61
C ILE A 36 7.29 11.27 -1.26
N VAL A 37 7.02 12.09 -0.25
CA VAL A 37 7.60 11.94 1.10
C VAL A 37 7.18 10.61 1.73
N ASN A 38 5.93 10.20 1.53
CA ASN A 38 5.37 8.96 2.09
C ASN A 38 5.69 7.70 1.28
N THR A 39 6.42 7.80 0.17
CA THR A 39 6.74 6.66 -0.73
C THR A 39 7.39 5.49 0.01
N VAL A 40 8.15 5.75 1.07
CA VAL A 40 8.83 4.71 1.87
C VAL A 40 7.85 3.94 2.78
N ALA A 41 6.70 4.50 3.12
CA ALA A 41 5.77 3.89 4.08
C ALA A 41 5.24 2.53 3.60
N PHE A 42 4.82 2.44 2.34
CA PHE A 42 4.29 1.19 1.79
C PHE A 42 5.30 0.04 1.80
N PRO A 43 6.52 0.17 1.27
CA PRO A 43 7.51 -0.91 1.33
C PRO A 43 7.84 -1.35 2.75
N MET A 44 7.89 -0.44 3.72
CA MET A 44 8.15 -0.76 5.12
C MET A 44 7.01 -1.56 5.75
N VAL A 45 5.76 -1.16 5.50
CA VAL A 45 4.58 -1.89 5.97
C VAL A 45 4.47 -3.26 5.29
N LEU A 46 4.70 -3.34 3.98
CA LEU A 46 4.70 -4.61 3.25
C LEU A 46 5.78 -5.56 3.78
N LYS A 47 6.98 -5.03 4.05
CA LYS A 47 8.06 -5.80 4.68
C LYS A 47 7.63 -6.37 6.04
N ALA A 48 7.07 -5.52 6.90
CA ALA A 48 6.57 -5.96 8.20
C ALA A 48 5.45 -7.01 8.07
N ALA A 49 4.55 -6.86 7.10
CA ALA A 49 3.50 -7.83 6.83
C ALA A 49 4.05 -9.21 6.42
N PHE A 50 5.13 -9.25 5.63
CA PHE A 50 5.83 -10.50 5.31
C PHE A 50 6.51 -11.10 6.52
N GLU A 51 7.26 -10.29 7.28
CA GLU A 51 7.99 -10.75 8.48
C GLU A 51 7.05 -11.30 9.57
N LEU A 52 5.87 -10.70 9.72
CA LEU A 52 4.84 -11.15 10.65
C LEU A 52 4.02 -12.35 10.14
N GLY A 53 4.13 -12.70 8.85
CA GLY A 53 3.33 -13.76 8.23
C GLY A 53 1.86 -13.38 8.00
N VAL A 54 1.56 -12.08 7.88
CA VAL A 54 0.18 -11.57 7.68
C VAL A 54 -0.40 -12.04 6.36
N ILE A 55 0.38 -11.95 5.27
CA ILE A 55 -0.08 -12.34 3.93
C ILE A 55 -0.34 -13.85 3.88
N ASP A 56 0.56 -14.65 4.44
CA ASP A 56 0.41 -16.11 4.52
C ASP A 56 -0.82 -16.50 5.35
N THR A 57 -1.06 -15.81 6.46
CA THR A 57 -2.21 -16.06 7.35
C THR A 57 -3.53 -15.79 6.64
N ILE A 58 -3.64 -14.65 5.93
CA ILE A 58 -4.86 -14.29 5.20
C ILE A 58 -5.08 -15.24 4.02
N ALA A 59 -4.03 -15.59 3.29
CA ALA A 59 -4.12 -16.49 2.15
C ALA A 59 -4.46 -17.94 2.56
N ALA A 60 -3.93 -18.40 3.69
CA ALA A 60 -4.23 -19.74 4.24
C ALA A 60 -5.69 -19.90 4.65
N ALA A 61 -6.40 -18.83 4.97
CA ALA A 61 -7.82 -18.86 5.28
C ALA A 61 -8.71 -19.16 4.04
N GLY A 62 -8.16 -18.99 2.82
CA GLY A 62 -8.85 -19.25 1.55
C GLY A 62 -9.38 -17.98 0.88
N ASN A 63 -9.60 -18.10 -0.44
CA ASN A 63 -9.90 -16.94 -1.32
C ASN A 63 -11.20 -16.20 -0.97
N ASP A 64 -12.18 -16.87 -0.36
CA ASP A 64 -13.49 -16.29 -0.03
C ASP A 64 -13.64 -15.98 1.47
N THR A 65 -12.60 -16.20 2.25
CA THR A 65 -12.62 -15.96 3.70
C THR A 65 -12.20 -14.54 4.02
N TRP A 66 -13.02 -13.90 4.84
CA TRP A 66 -12.78 -12.54 5.31
C TRP A 66 -12.45 -12.59 6.79
N LEU A 67 -11.33 -12.01 7.17
CA LEU A 67 -10.82 -12.02 8.54
C LEU A 67 -10.80 -10.61 9.10
N SER A 68 -11.24 -10.46 10.34
CA SER A 68 -11.04 -9.24 11.13
C SER A 68 -9.57 -9.10 11.56
N PRO A 69 -9.11 -7.89 11.91
CA PRO A 69 -7.77 -7.69 12.46
C PRO A 69 -7.49 -8.55 13.71
N CYS A 70 -8.51 -8.80 14.52
CA CYS A 70 -8.41 -9.63 15.71
C CYS A 70 -8.17 -11.11 15.35
N GLU A 71 -8.93 -11.65 14.39
CA GLU A 71 -8.76 -13.02 13.90
C GLU A 71 -7.41 -13.22 13.24
N ILE A 72 -6.95 -12.24 12.44
CA ILE A 72 -5.62 -12.25 11.83
C ILE A 72 -4.56 -12.28 12.95
N ALA A 73 -4.62 -11.35 13.92
CA ALA A 73 -3.66 -11.28 15.02
C ALA A 73 -3.58 -12.59 15.82
N CYS A 74 -4.74 -13.23 16.06
CA CYS A 74 -4.82 -14.52 16.74
C CYS A 74 -4.26 -15.70 15.92
N SER A 75 -4.22 -15.55 14.59
CA SER A 75 -3.79 -16.59 13.65
C SER A 75 -2.34 -16.44 13.19
N LEU A 76 -1.66 -15.33 13.55
CA LEU A 76 -0.25 -15.12 13.22
C LEU A 76 0.66 -16.24 13.77
N PRO A 77 1.74 -16.60 13.06
CA PRO A 77 2.72 -17.60 13.53
C PRO A 77 3.29 -17.28 14.91
N THR A 78 3.55 -15.99 15.15
CA THR A 78 3.94 -15.49 16.48
C THR A 78 2.82 -14.58 16.99
N LYS A 79 2.14 -15.02 18.04
CA LYS A 79 1.05 -14.25 18.62
C LYS A 79 1.58 -12.97 19.27
N PRO A 80 1.04 -11.79 18.91
CA PRO A 80 1.45 -10.55 19.54
C PRO A 80 1.04 -10.54 21.04
N THR A 81 1.94 -10.04 21.87
CA THR A 81 1.69 -9.83 23.30
C THR A 81 1.05 -8.47 23.60
N ASN A 82 1.10 -7.55 22.63
CA ASN A 82 0.52 -6.23 22.75
C ASN A 82 -1.01 -6.31 22.58
N PRO A 83 -1.82 -5.86 23.57
CA PRO A 83 -3.29 -5.84 23.45
C PRO A 83 -3.80 -4.93 22.33
N GLU A 84 -3.04 -3.90 21.94
CA GLU A 84 -3.35 -2.99 20.84
C GLU A 84 -3.00 -3.57 19.44
N ALA A 85 -2.47 -4.80 19.38
CA ALA A 85 -2.04 -5.40 18.11
C ALA A 85 -3.13 -5.41 17.02
N PRO A 86 -4.41 -5.72 17.30
CA PRO A 86 -5.45 -5.66 16.27
C PRO A 86 -5.65 -4.25 15.70
N VAL A 87 -5.54 -3.20 16.53
CA VAL A 87 -5.68 -1.79 16.08
C VAL A 87 -4.50 -1.37 15.20
N LEU A 88 -3.29 -1.75 15.59
CA LEU A 88 -2.08 -1.47 14.81
C LEU A 88 -2.12 -2.24 13.48
N LEU A 89 -2.56 -3.49 13.54
CA LEU A 89 -2.72 -4.34 12.36
C LEU A 89 -3.74 -3.76 11.39
N ASP A 90 -4.89 -3.25 11.87
CA ASP A 90 -5.91 -2.61 11.04
C ASP A 90 -5.34 -1.43 10.21
N ARG A 91 -4.44 -0.63 10.80
CA ARG A 91 -3.74 0.45 10.09
C ARG A 91 -2.82 -0.07 8.99
N MET A 92 -2.04 -1.14 9.29
CA MET A 92 -1.18 -1.79 8.29
C MET A 92 -2.02 -2.35 7.13
N LEU A 93 -3.08 -3.08 7.46
CA LEU A 93 -3.97 -3.71 6.47
C LEU A 93 -4.65 -2.65 5.59
N SER A 94 -5.07 -1.52 6.16
CA SER A 94 -5.65 -0.41 5.40
C SER A 94 -4.69 0.17 4.36
N LEU A 95 -3.39 0.28 4.69
CA LEU A 95 -2.38 0.70 3.73
C LEU A 95 -2.16 -0.36 2.63
N LEU A 96 -2.18 -1.65 2.98
CA LEU A 96 -2.07 -2.72 1.99
C LEU A 96 -3.29 -2.76 1.04
N VAL A 97 -4.47 -2.40 1.52
CA VAL A 97 -5.68 -2.21 0.69
C VAL A 97 -5.50 -1.07 -0.30
N SER A 98 -4.96 0.09 0.14
CA SER A 98 -4.74 1.24 -0.76
C SER A 98 -3.75 0.95 -1.90
N HIS A 99 -2.92 -0.09 -1.73
CA HIS A 99 -1.99 -0.59 -2.75
C HIS A 99 -2.46 -1.89 -3.44
N SER A 100 -3.74 -2.23 -3.31
CA SER A 100 -4.34 -3.41 -3.97
C SER A 100 -3.64 -4.74 -3.65
N ILE A 101 -3.08 -4.87 -2.45
CA ILE A 101 -2.54 -6.14 -1.92
C ILE A 101 -3.65 -6.92 -1.24
N LEU A 102 -4.55 -6.23 -0.55
CA LEU A 102 -5.68 -6.81 0.16
C LEU A 102 -6.98 -6.16 -0.28
N LYS A 103 -8.09 -6.89 -0.09
CA LYS A 103 -9.46 -6.38 -0.14
C LYS A 103 -9.92 -6.01 1.25
N CYS A 104 -10.84 -5.05 1.34
CA CYS A 104 -11.50 -4.68 2.58
C CYS A 104 -12.99 -4.52 2.36
N ARG A 105 -13.79 -4.95 3.34
CA ARG A 105 -15.21 -4.61 3.44
C ARG A 105 -15.57 -4.31 4.89
N MET A 106 -16.65 -3.58 5.08
CA MET A 106 -17.22 -3.35 6.40
C MET A 106 -18.35 -4.37 6.65
N ILE A 107 -18.35 -4.95 7.83
CA ILE A 107 -19.41 -5.82 8.29
C ILE A 107 -20.01 -5.23 9.60
N GLU A 108 -21.29 -5.42 9.78
CA GLU A 108 -21.97 -5.07 11.03
C GLU A 108 -22.01 -6.33 11.91
N THR A 109 -21.29 -6.29 13.02
CA THR A 109 -21.28 -7.35 14.01
C THR A 109 -22.25 -6.97 15.13
N GLY A 110 -23.46 -7.52 15.11
CA GLY A 110 -24.47 -7.28 16.13
C GLY A 110 -25.28 -8.54 16.38
N GLU A 111 -25.33 -9.01 17.60
CA GLU A 111 -26.32 -9.98 18.04
C GLU A 111 -27.57 -9.26 18.56
N ASN A 112 -28.74 -9.72 18.08
CA ASN A 112 -30.07 -9.41 18.67
C ASN A 112 -30.49 -7.92 18.70
N GLY A 113 -30.50 -7.24 17.54
CA GLY A 113 -31.23 -5.95 17.40
C GLY A 113 -30.65 -4.75 18.14
N ARG A 114 -29.42 -4.83 18.68
CA ARG A 114 -28.64 -3.69 19.14
C ARG A 114 -27.76 -3.22 18.00
N THR A 115 -27.58 -1.90 17.88
CA THR A 115 -26.69 -1.26 16.92
C THR A 115 -25.35 -2.00 16.90
N GLY A 116 -25.11 -2.75 15.80
CA GLY A 116 -23.92 -3.56 15.64
C GLY A 116 -22.67 -2.68 15.55
N LYS A 117 -21.57 -3.17 16.05
CA LYS A 117 -20.25 -2.56 15.85
C LYS A 117 -19.87 -2.78 14.39
N ILE A 118 -19.57 -1.70 13.66
CA ILE A 118 -19.01 -1.80 12.31
C ILE A 118 -17.54 -2.18 12.43
N GLU A 119 -17.17 -3.27 11.81
CA GLU A 119 -15.79 -3.79 11.78
C GLU A 119 -15.31 -3.99 10.34
N ARG A 120 -14.03 -3.70 10.12
CA ARG A 120 -13.37 -4.01 8.85
C ARG A 120 -12.92 -5.46 8.83
N VAL A 121 -13.14 -6.11 7.70
CA VAL A 121 -12.62 -7.44 7.43
C VAL A 121 -11.85 -7.45 6.12
N TYR A 122 -10.85 -8.27 6.04
CA TYR A 122 -9.82 -8.28 5.01
C TYR A 122 -9.74 -9.64 4.33
N ALA A 123 -9.42 -9.63 3.03
CA ALA A 123 -9.14 -10.83 2.25
C ALA A 123 -8.00 -10.55 1.26
N ALA A 124 -7.35 -11.60 0.78
CA ALA A 124 -6.24 -11.49 -0.17
C ALA A 124 -6.72 -11.03 -1.56
N GLU A 125 -5.99 -10.12 -2.19
CA GLU A 125 -6.10 -9.86 -3.63
C GLU A 125 -5.32 -10.91 -4.44
N PRO A 126 -5.64 -11.13 -5.72
CA PRO A 126 -4.96 -12.12 -6.56
C PRO A 126 -3.43 -11.94 -6.66
N VAL A 127 -2.93 -10.72 -6.44
CA VAL A 127 -1.49 -10.43 -6.43
C VAL A 127 -0.76 -11.18 -5.31
N CYS A 128 -1.43 -11.51 -4.21
CA CYS A 128 -0.84 -12.22 -3.08
C CYS A 128 -0.24 -13.58 -3.49
N LYS A 129 -0.77 -14.24 -4.53
CA LYS A 129 -0.22 -15.50 -5.03
C LYS A 129 1.27 -15.43 -5.37
N TYR A 130 1.77 -14.26 -5.79
CA TYR A 130 3.19 -14.07 -6.12
C TYR A 130 4.08 -13.88 -4.89
N PHE A 131 3.49 -13.72 -3.72
CA PHE A 131 4.19 -13.60 -2.44
C PHE A 131 4.17 -14.91 -1.64
N LEU A 132 3.29 -15.83 -2.01
CA LEU A 132 3.22 -17.14 -1.38
C LEU A 132 4.26 -18.07 -2.02
N ARG A 133 4.66 -19.10 -1.27
CA ARG A 133 5.49 -20.18 -1.80
C ARG A 133 4.57 -21.24 -2.39
N ASP A 134 4.95 -21.73 -3.55
CA ASP A 134 4.33 -22.94 -4.11
C ASP A 134 4.65 -24.15 -3.25
N SER A 135 3.92 -25.26 -3.47
CA SER A 135 4.12 -26.51 -2.72
C SER A 135 5.54 -27.09 -2.82
N ASP A 136 6.28 -26.73 -3.86
CA ASP A 136 7.70 -27.07 -4.06
C ASP A 136 8.68 -26.04 -3.44
N GLY A 137 8.14 -24.97 -2.81
CA GLY A 137 8.92 -23.91 -2.17
C GLY A 137 9.50 -22.86 -3.12
N THR A 138 9.13 -22.91 -4.42
CA THR A 138 9.54 -21.95 -5.45
C THR A 138 8.47 -20.87 -5.66
N GLY A 139 8.76 -19.91 -6.50
CA GLY A 139 7.77 -18.96 -7.04
C GLY A 139 7.53 -17.68 -6.23
N SER A 140 7.97 -17.58 -4.96
CA SER A 140 7.73 -16.38 -4.16
C SER A 140 8.69 -15.22 -4.51
N LEU A 141 8.12 -14.02 -4.67
CA LEU A 141 8.89 -12.76 -4.82
C LEU A 141 9.37 -12.17 -3.48
N VAL A 142 8.94 -12.72 -2.34
CA VAL A 142 9.32 -12.23 -1.01
C VAL A 142 10.85 -12.21 -0.80
N PRO A 143 11.62 -13.26 -1.15
CA PRO A 143 13.08 -13.20 -0.99
C PRO A 143 13.74 -12.06 -1.77
N LEU A 144 13.30 -11.80 -3.00
CA LEU A 144 13.78 -10.68 -3.80
C LEU A 144 13.41 -9.34 -3.16
N PHE A 145 12.15 -9.20 -2.73
CA PHE A 145 11.68 -8.00 -2.04
C PHE A 145 12.51 -7.74 -0.77
N MET A 146 12.71 -8.76 0.05
CA MET A 146 13.50 -8.66 1.28
C MET A 146 14.95 -8.28 1.01
N LEU A 147 15.58 -8.83 -0.03
CA LEU A 147 16.94 -8.48 -0.45
C LEU A 147 17.04 -6.99 -0.82
N LEU A 148 16.12 -6.49 -1.65
CA LEU A 148 16.09 -5.09 -2.09
C LEU A 148 15.87 -4.10 -0.93
N HIS A 149 15.24 -4.56 0.17
CA HIS A 149 14.95 -3.75 1.36
C HIS A 149 15.90 -4.06 2.53
N THR A 150 17.10 -4.59 2.24
CA THR A 150 18.15 -4.74 3.24
C THR A 150 18.94 -3.45 3.42
N GLN A 151 19.52 -3.28 4.62
CA GLN A 151 20.41 -2.17 4.90
C GLN A 151 21.63 -2.14 3.97
N VAL A 152 22.12 -3.32 3.56
CA VAL A 152 23.25 -3.44 2.62
C VAL A 152 22.88 -2.84 1.27
N PHE A 153 21.71 -3.17 0.74
CA PHE A 153 21.23 -2.65 -0.53
C PHE A 153 21.05 -1.13 -0.49
N PHE A 154 20.46 -0.60 0.57
CA PHE A 154 20.34 0.85 0.76
C PHE A 154 21.70 1.56 0.81
N LYS A 155 22.72 0.96 1.44
CA LYS A 155 24.07 1.55 1.48
C LYS A 155 24.70 1.70 0.11
N THR A 156 24.38 0.85 -0.87
CA THR A 156 24.94 0.96 -2.22
C THR A 156 24.57 2.27 -2.91
N TRP A 157 23.42 2.86 -2.57
CA TRP A 157 22.98 4.14 -3.12
C TRP A 157 23.75 5.35 -2.52
N TYR A 158 24.38 5.19 -1.35
CA TYR A 158 25.18 6.24 -0.72
C TYR A 158 26.65 6.27 -1.20
N VAL A 159 27.08 5.28 -1.99
CA VAL A 159 28.45 5.22 -2.52
C VAL A 159 28.71 6.23 -3.65
N LEU A 160 27.65 6.90 -4.13
CA LEU A 160 27.76 7.96 -5.15
C LEU A 160 28.16 9.34 -4.58
N ARG A 161 28.62 9.40 -3.33
CA ARG A 161 29.15 10.63 -2.70
C ARG A 161 30.65 10.74 -2.87
#